data_6796b1b4502d5189271d649dac1549df
#
_entry.id   6796b1b4502d5189271d649dac1549df
#
_cell.length_a   1.000
_cell.length_b   1.000
_cell.length_c   1.000
_cell.angle_alpha   90.00
_cell.angle_beta   90.00
_cell.angle_gamma   90.00
#
_symmetry.space_group_name_H-M   'P 1'
#
loop_
_entity.id
_entity.type
_entity.pdbx_description
1 polymer ?
#
loop_
_entity_poly.entity_id
_entity_poly.type
_entity_poly.pdbx_seq_one_letter_code
_entity_poly.pdbx_strand_id
1 'polypeptide(L)'
;MSDFRTRRLDELMTAGEIYLGRGDVISKDDIANHPGPYPIYSSSAQNNGLFGAYGKFMFDEELISWSVDGGGYFFYRPKHKYSVTNVCGYMRIRPESWHPKFVFYSLVNQHRFLTFDYTSKAHPSVIKKQYHLPTIDVDRQRKIAAILSTIDTAIEQTEALIEKCQHIKTGLIHDLFTRGVLPNGQLRPPREQAPELYQETAIGWIPRGWKVSELEKACSAIVDCPHSTPSFQPGGVLVARTMHIKNGVFLEDDASRVSEKEYQERIARAEPTPGDVILTREAPVGEAFVIPPAMKICLGQRVMLIKPNTALLDSDYLVAQIYSGALSTRIGELTAGTTNPHLNVADVRSLLLALPPFTEQQELTRRINAMNRKIHNQQEISGKLKLQKLGLMQDLLTGKVPVTVDASPSEAVA
;
A
#
# COMPACT_ATOMS: atom_id res chain seq x y z
N MET A 1 9.24 -3.48 -31.71
CA MET A 1 10.01 -4.69 -32.06
C MET A 1 11.36 -4.57 -31.38
N SER A 2 12.01 -5.66 -31.04
CA SER A 2 13.36 -5.65 -30.46
C SER A 2 14.37 -5.43 -31.58
N ASP A 3 15.34 -4.52 -31.37
CA ASP A 3 16.47 -4.30 -32.31
C ASP A 3 17.58 -5.33 -32.07
N PHE A 4 17.50 -6.10 -30.97
CA PHE A 4 18.42 -7.18 -30.66
C PHE A 4 18.01 -8.50 -31.32
N ARG A 5 18.98 -9.25 -31.80
CA ARG A 5 18.77 -10.66 -32.07
C ARG A 5 18.46 -11.40 -30.79
N THR A 6 17.58 -12.37 -30.82
CA THR A 6 17.20 -13.13 -29.63
C THR A 6 17.43 -14.63 -29.89
N ARG A 7 17.74 -15.36 -28.81
CA ARG A 7 17.84 -16.84 -28.81
C ARG A 7 16.85 -17.40 -27.79
N ARG A 8 16.15 -18.45 -28.13
CA ARG A 8 15.23 -19.16 -27.23
C ARG A 8 16.00 -19.86 -26.12
N LEU A 9 15.35 -20.04 -24.95
CA LEU A 9 16.00 -20.73 -23.84
C LEU A 9 16.38 -22.19 -24.18
N ASP A 10 15.62 -22.91 -25.01
CA ASP A 10 15.94 -24.27 -25.39
C ASP A 10 17.22 -24.35 -26.29
N GLU A 11 17.46 -23.35 -27.12
CA GLU A 11 18.71 -23.20 -27.87
C GLU A 11 19.90 -22.97 -26.94
N LEU A 12 19.72 -22.12 -25.92
CA LEU A 12 20.73 -21.82 -24.91
C LEU A 12 21.02 -23.04 -24.03
N MET A 13 20.01 -23.84 -23.71
CA MET A 13 20.16 -25.10 -22.99
C MET A 13 20.97 -26.12 -23.83
N THR A 14 20.70 -26.23 -25.12
CA THR A 14 21.44 -27.11 -26.01
C THR A 14 22.90 -26.70 -26.14
N ALA A 15 23.18 -25.39 -26.08
CA ALA A 15 24.54 -24.84 -26.08
C ALA A 15 25.24 -24.95 -24.70
N GLY A 16 24.56 -25.44 -23.65
CA GLY A 16 25.09 -25.54 -22.30
C GLY A 16 25.28 -24.21 -21.58
N GLU A 17 24.62 -23.14 -22.05
CA GLU A 17 24.72 -21.79 -21.49
C GLU A 17 23.74 -21.58 -20.33
N ILE A 18 22.62 -22.30 -20.33
CA ILE A 18 21.55 -22.23 -19.31
C ILE A 18 21.08 -23.65 -18.98
N TYR A 19 20.78 -23.88 -17.72
CA TYR A 19 20.14 -25.11 -17.23
C TYR A 19 18.85 -24.79 -16.49
N LEU A 20 17.78 -25.53 -16.75
CA LEU A 20 16.49 -25.42 -16.06
C LEU A 20 16.23 -26.69 -15.25
N GLY A 21 15.86 -26.52 -13.99
CA GLY A 21 15.48 -27.60 -13.09
C GLY A 21 14.23 -27.28 -12.29
N ARG A 22 13.82 -28.25 -11.47
CA ARG A 22 12.76 -28.08 -10.47
C ARG A 22 13.33 -28.32 -9.08
N GLY A 23 12.77 -27.66 -8.07
CA GLY A 23 13.10 -27.91 -6.69
C GLY A 23 12.58 -29.25 -6.16
N ASP A 24 12.86 -29.54 -4.93
CA ASP A 24 12.54 -30.79 -4.25
C ASP A 24 11.27 -30.66 -3.41
N VAL A 25 10.64 -31.81 -3.11
CA VAL A 25 9.56 -31.88 -2.15
C VAL A 25 10.14 -31.65 -0.75
N ILE A 26 9.70 -30.58 -0.09
CA ILE A 26 10.05 -30.28 1.29
C ILE A 26 8.79 -30.40 2.14
N SER A 27 8.74 -31.43 2.97
CA SER A 27 7.59 -31.72 3.82
C SER A 27 7.57 -30.85 5.09
N LYS A 28 6.41 -30.72 5.73
CA LYS A 28 6.31 -30.09 7.06
C LYS A 28 7.16 -30.82 8.10
N ASP A 29 7.24 -32.14 7.99
CA ASP A 29 8.05 -32.98 8.89
C ASP A 29 9.55 -32.72 8.69
N ASP A 30 10.01 -32.52 7.45
CA ASP A 30 11.40 -32.13 7.19
C ASP A 30 11.74 -30.78 7.86
N ILE A 31 10.82 -29.81 7.77
CA ILE A 31 11.01 -28.49 8.40
C ILE A 31 11.05 -28.63 9.92
N ALA A 32 10.11 -29.41 10.49
CA ALA A 32 10.03 -29.63 11.94
C ALA A 32 11.24 -30.39 12.51
N ASN A 33 11.72 -31.40 11.78
CA ASN A 33 12.83 -32.25 12.20
C ASN A 33 14.21 -31.60 11.99
N HIS A 34 14.29 -30.55 11.18
CA HIS A 34 15.55 -29.84 10.88
C HIS A 34 15.36 -28.33 11.03
N PRO A 35 15.13 -27.80 12.23
CA PRO A 35 15.00 -26.36 12.42
C PRO A 35 16.29 -25.63 12.08
N GLY A 36 16.20 -24.45 11.46
CA GLY A 36 17.35 -23.64 11.08
C GLY A 36 17.02 -22.42 10.25
N PRO A 37 18.03 -21.59 9.88
CA PRO A 37 17.81 -20.27 9.35
C PRO A 37 17.69 -20.20 7.81
N TYR A 38 17.89 -21.32 7.08
CA TYR A 38 17.98 -21.26 5.63
C TYR A 38 16.58 -21.16 5.01
N PRO A 39 16.29 -20.11 4.20
CA PRO A 39 14.97 -19.90 3.64
C PRO A 39 14.58 -20.98 2.63
N ILE A 40 13.29 -21.27 2.62
CA ILE A 40 12.61 -22.12 1.64
C ILE A 40 11.69 -21.23 0.81
N TYR A 41 11.86 -21.28 -0.51
CA TYR A 41 11.02 -20.54 -1.44
C TYR A 41 10.02 -21.45 -2.15
N SER A 42 8.81 -20.97 -2.33
CA SER A 42 7.71 -21.68 -2.98
C SER A 42 7.04 -20.82 -4.05
N SER A 43 5.95 -21.30 -4.64
CA SER A 43 5.29 -20.70 -5.80
C SER A 43 4.50 -19.41 -5.51
N SER A 44 4.46 -18.92 -4.27
CA SER A 44 3.75 -17.68 -3.94
C SER A 44 4.38 -16.47 -4.61
N ALA A 45 3.57 -15.58 -5.19
CA ALA A 45 4.02 -14.28 -5.66
C ALA A 45 4.26 -13.28 -4.50
N GLN A 46 3.68 -13.55 -3.32
CA GLN A 46 3.83 -12.70 -2.13
C GLN A 46 5.13 -12.99 -1.41
N ASN A 47 5.63 -11.98 -0.69
CA ASN A 47 6.83 -12.06 0.14
C ASN A 47 8.03 -12.71 -0.60
N ASN A 48 8.23 -12.35 -1.87
CA ASN A 48 9.31 -12.89 -2.71
C ASN A 48 9.35 -14.43 -2.76
N GLY A 49 8.19 -15.08 -2.57
CA GLY A 49 8.06 -16.54 -2.56
C GLY A 49 8.53 -17.22 -1.27
N LEU A 50 8.89 -16.48 -0.22
CA LEU A 50 9.32 -17.06 1.05
C LEU A 50 8.18 -17.87 1.69
N PHE A 51 8.44 -19.16 1.91
CA PHE A 51 7.50 -20.13 2.49
C PHE A 51 7.82 -20.43 3.95
N GLY A 52 9.09 -20.52 4.29
CA GLY A 52 9.57 -20.86 5.63
C GLY A 52 11.09 -20.91 5.69
N ALA A 53 11.63 -21.54 6.72
CA ALA A 53 13.06 -21.76 6.85
C ALA A 53 13.33 -23.12 7.55
N TYR A 54 14.50 -23.72 7.29
CA TYR A 54 14.94 -24.96 7.95
C TYR A 54 16.48 -25.07 7.98
N GLY A 55 17.01 -26.15 8.57
CA GLY A 55 18.46 -26.34 8.77
C GLY A 55 19.22 -26.93 7.59
N LYS A 56 18.54 -27.23 6.46
CA LYS A 56 19.17 -27.76 5.24
C LYS A 56 19.08 -26.73 4.12
N PHE A 57 19.90 -26.88 3.09
CA PHE A 57 19.84 -26.06 1.89
C PHE A 57 20.17 -26.88 0.65
N MET A 58 19.55 -26.54 -0.49
CA MET A 58 19.82 -27.12 -1.81
C MET A 58 20.89 -26.35 -2.56
N PHE A 59 20.93 -25.03 -2.37
CA PHE A 59 21.76 -24.10 -3.12
C PHE A 59 22.56 -23.19 -2.21
N ASP A 60 23.79 -22.87 -2.61
CA ASP A 60 24.63 -21.79 -2.08
C ASP A 60 25.24 -21.04 -3.29
N GLU A 61 24.37 -20.64 -4.18
CA GLU A 61 24.72 -20.04 -5.48
C GLU A 61 23.68 -19.00 -5.92
N GLU A 62 24.05 -18.16 -6.88
CA GLU A 62 23.17 -17.20 -7.51
C GLU A 62 22.32 -17.91 -8.57
N LEU A 63 20.97 -17.79 -8.48
CA LEU A 63 20.05 -18.40 -9.40
C LEU A 63 18.88 -17.46 -9.75
N ILE A 64 18.11 -17.83 -10.76
CA ILE A 64 16.76 -17.33 -10.98
C ILE A 64 15.80 -18.47 -10.64
N SER A 65 14.82 -18.26 -9.75
CA SER A 65 13.72 -19.19 -9.53
C SER A 65 12.43 -18.64 -10.12
N TRP A 66 11.46 -19.52 -10.38
CA TRP A 66 10.12 -19.09 -10.81
C TRP A 66 9.04 -19.99 -10.24
N SER A 67 7.82 -19.48 -10.14
CA SER A 67 6.66 -20.26 -9.69
C SER A 67 6.14 -21.13 -10.85
N VAL A 68 6.11 -22.46 -10.67
CA VAL A 68 5.60 -23.38 -11.70
C VAL A 68 4.07 -23.42 -11.68
N ASP A 69 3.46 -23.50 -10.50
CA ASP A 69 2.02 -23.65 -10.29
C ASP A 69 1.32 -22.32 -9.94
N GLY A 70 2.05 -21.21 -9.85
CA GLY A 70 1.57 -19.92 -9.33
C GLY A 70 1.73 -18.73 -10.30
N GLY A 71 1.46 -18.93 -11.59
CA GLY A 71 1.47 -17.81 -12.56
C GLY A 71 2.81 -17.52 -13.24
N GLY A 72 3.86 -18.29 -12.99
CA GLY A 72 5.13 -18.18 -13.71
C GLY A 72 6.05 -17.03 -13.29
N TYR A 73 5.81 -16.38 -12.16
CA TYR A 73 6.60 -15.25 -11.68
C TYR A 73 8.04 -15.61 -11.43
N PHE A 74 8.98 -14.81 -11.95
CA PHE A 74 10.42 -14.98 -11.77
C PHE A 74 10.93 -14.21 -10.57
N PHE A 75 11.93 -14.81 -9.88
CA PHE A 75 12.59 -14.23 -8.72
C PHE A 75 14.10 -14.35 -8.88
N TYR A 76 14.81 -13.25 -8.68
CA TYR A 76 16.26 -13.27 -8.58
C TYR A 76 16.67 -13.73 -7.18
N ARG A 77 17.57 -14.74 -7.11
CA ARG A 77 18.13 -15.27 -5.87
C ARG A 77 19.63 -14.96 -5.83
N PRO A 78 20.04 -13.97 -5.05
CA PRO A 78 21.46 -13.72 -4.84
C PRO A 78 22.12 -14.94 -4.18
N LYS A 79 23.44 -15.04 -4.23
CA LYS A 79 24.18 -16.14 -3.57
C LYS A 79 23.92 -16.13 -2.07
N HIS A 80 23.29 -17.17 -1.56
CA HIS A 80 23.09 -17.50 -0.15
C HIS A 80 22.62 -18.95 -0.04
N LYS A 81 22.56 -19.48 1.18
CA LYS A 81 22.04 -20.84 1.43
C LYS A 81 20.52 -20.85 1.46
N TYR A 82 19.88 -21.60 0.58
CA TYR A 82 18.42 -21.69 0.46
C TYR A 82 17.95 -22.95 -0.27
N SER A 83 16.64 -23.19 -0.24
CA SER A 83 15.99 -24.24 -1.01
C SER A 83 14.79 -23.70 -1.77
N VAL A 84 14.41 -24.38 -2.85
CA VAL A 84 13.16 -24.15 -3.56
C VAL A 84 12.31 -25.41 -3.59
N THR A 85 11.00 -25.26 -3.42
CA THR A 85 10.08 -26.40 -3.40
C THR A 85 9.85 -26.98 -4.80
N ASN A 86 9.30 -28.18 -4.89
CA ASN A 86 8.98 -28.85 -6.16
C ASN A 86 7.94 -28.12 -7.04
N VAL A 87 7.21 -27.12 -6.49
CA VAL A 87 6.33 -26.22 -7.25
C VAL A 87 7.03 -24.96 -7.75
N CYS A 88 8.37 -24.91 -7.61
CA CYS A 88 9.25 -23.90 -8.19
C CYS A 88 10.20 -24.51 -9.21
N GLY A 89 10.49 -23.76 -10.25
CA GLY A 89 11.64 -24.00 -11.12
C GLY A 89 12.85 -23.18 -10.70
N TYR A 90 14.03 -23.59 -11.11
CA TYR A 90 15.24 -22.82 -11.00
C TYR A 90 16.05 -22.83 -12.30
N MET A 91 16.81 -21.77 -12.52
CA MET A 91 17.65 -21.57 -13.70
C MET A 91 19.08 -21.28 -13.24
N ARG A 92 20.02 -22.14 -13.65
CA ARG A 92 21.45 -21.87 -13.58
C ARG A 92 21.92 -21.22 -14.87
N ILE A 93 22.80 -20.28 -14.77
CA ILE A 93 23.27 -19.45 -15.88
C ILE A 93 24.79 -19.54 -15.92
N ARG A 94 25.36 -19.74 -17.12
CA ARG A 94 26.81 -19.71 -17.33
C ARG A 94 27.28 -18.24 -17.31
N PRO A 95 28.10 -17.81 -16.31
CA PRO A 95 28.42 -16.39 -16.11
C PRO A 95 29.36 -15.81 -17.19
N GLU A 96 30.05 -16.66 -17.95
CA GLU A 96 30.89 -16.24 -19.08
C GLU A 96 30.08 -15.75 -20.27
N SER A 97 28.84 -16.24 -20.43
CA SER A 97 27.95 -15.90 -21.54
C SER A 97 26.83 -14.93 -21.16
N TRP A 98 26.41 -14.97 -19.90
CA TRP A 98 25.21 -14.25 -19.46
C TRP A 98 25.36 -13.66 -18.06
N HIS A 99 24.92 -12.42 -17.89
CA HIS A 99 24.80 -11.79 -16.57
C HIS A 99 23.46 -12.16 -15.92
N PRO A 100 23.41 -12.78 -14.71
CA PRO A 100 22.18 -13.33 -14.13
C PRO A 100 21.06 -12.32 -13.97
N LYS A 101 21.34 -11.10 -13.47
CA LYS A 101 20.31 -10.04 -13.35
C LYS A 101 19.79 -9.55 -14.71
N PHE A 102 20.61 -9.53 -15.76
CA PHE A 102 20.15 -9.19 -17.10
C PHE A 102 19.16 -10.23 -17.60
N VAL A 103 19.47 -11.51 -17.43
CA VAL A 103 18.56 -12.61 -17.77
C VAL A 103 17.26 -12.48 -16.97
N PHE A 104 17.35 -12.26 -15.66
CA PHE A 104 16.18 -12.04 -14.79
C PHE A 104 15.29 -10.91 -15.32
N TYR A 105 15.83 -9.72 -15.58
CA TYR A 105 15.06 -8.60 -16.12
C TYR A 105 14.46 -8.89 -17.50
N SER A 106 15.18 -9.60 -18.35
CA SER A 106 14.69 -10.00 -19.67
C SER A 106 13.49 -10.94 -19.56
N LEU A 107 13.53 -11.91 -18.65
CA LEU A 107 12.42 -12.82 -18.39
C LEU A 107 11.21 -12.08 -17.78
N VAL A 108 11.43 -11.24 -16.77
CA VAL A 108 10.37 -10.43 -16.14
C VAL A 108 9.70 -9.50 -17.15
N ASN A 109 10.46 -8.87 -18.04
CA ASN A 109 9.90 -7.99 -19.07
C ASN A 109 8.98 -8.74 -20.03
N GLN A 110 9.37 -9.95 -20.46
CA GLN A 110 8.55 -10.78 -21.34
C GLN A 110 7.34 -11.37 -20.61
N HIS A 111 7.51 -11.73 -19.35
CA HIS A 111 6.45 -12.32 -18.52
C HIS A 111 5.21 -11.43 -18.42
N ARG A 112 5.36 -10.10 -18.51
CA ARG A 112 4.24 -9.14 -18.51
C ARG A 112 3.21 -9.36 -19.63
N PHE A 113 3.59 -10.05 -20.68
CA PHE A 113 2.75 -10.33 -21.86
C PHE A 113 2.31 -11.79 -21.93
N LEU A 114 2.66 -12.60 -20.94
CA LEU A 114 2.34 -14.01 -20.85
C LEU A 114 1.48 -14.27 -19.61
N THR A 115 0.54 -15.19 -19.73
CA THR A 115 -0.30 -15.62 -18.61
C THR A 115 -0.15 -17.13 -18.42
N PHE A 116 0.03 -17.52 -17.19
CA PHE A 116 0.02 -18.93 -16.77
C PHE A 116 -1.08 -19.12 -15.72
N ASP A 117 -1.77 -20.25 -15.83
CA ASP A 117 -2.80 -20.67 -14.90
C ASP A 117 -2.58 -22.12 -14.45
N TYR A 118 -3.55 -22.70 -13.73
CA TYR A 118 -3.45 -24.09 -13.29
C TYR A 118 -3.43 -25.11 -14.43
N THR A 119 -3.88 -24.75 -15.63
CA THR A 119 -3.89 -25.62 -16.82
C THR A 119 -2.64 -25.43 -17.67
N SER A 120 -2.18 -24.19 -17.79
CA SER A 120 -0.98 -23.79 -18.54
C SER A 120 0.19 -23.51 -17.60
N LYS A 121 0.58 -24.50 -16.80
CA LYS A 121 1.67 -24.37 -15.82
C LYS A 121 2.98 -23.89 -16.44
N ALA A 122 3.70 -23.04 -15.73
CA ALA A 122 5.05 -22.58 -16.12
C ALA A 122 6.12 -23.67 -15.90
N HIS A 123 5.85 -24.88 -16.43
CA HIS A 123 6.79 -26.01 -16.34
C HIS A 123 8.08 -25.71 -17.12
N PRO A 124 9.26 -26.21 -16.73
CA PRO A 124 10.51 -26.01 -17.47
C PRO A 124 10.42 -26.31 -18.97
N SER A 125 9.64 -27.32 -19.37
CA SER A 125 9.40 -27.67 -20.77
C SER A 125 8.61 -26.61 -21.56
N VAL A 126 7.81 -25.79 -20.86
CA VAL A 126 7.04 -24.67 -21.43
C VAL A 126 7.92 -23.41 -21.45
N ILE A 127 8.53 -23.08 -20.32
CA ILE A 127 9.41 -21.90 -20.15
C ILE A 127 10.49 -21.88 -21.24
N LYS A 128 11.19 -22.99 -21.48
CA LYS A 128 12.27 -23.06 -22.46
C LYS A 128 11.85 -22.73 -23.91
N LYS A 129 10.56 -22.89 -24.25
CA LYS A 129 10.04 -22.63 -25.61
C LYS A 129 9.44 -21.23 -25.75
N GLN A 130 9.00 -20.60 -24.66
CA GLN A 130 8.28 -19.33 -24.71
C GLN A 130 9.18 -18.12 -24.53
N TYR A 131 10.28 -18.27 -23.79
CA TYR A 131 11.15 -17.13 -23.46
C TYR A 131 12.39 -17.08 -24.35
N HIS A 132 12.82 -15.87 -24.65
CA HIS A 132 13.96 -15.55 -25.49
C HIS A 132 14.89 -14.59 -24.76
N LEU A 133 16.19 -14.68 -24.96
CA LEU A 133 17.14 -13.72 -24.42
C LEU A 133 17.79 -12.89 -25.53
N PRO A 134 17.90 -11.56 -25.34
CA PRO A 134 18.61 -10.69 -26.26
C PRO A 134 20.10 -11.04 -26.30
N THR A 135 20.64 -11.31 -27.49
CA THR A 135 22.05 -11.66 -27.67
C THR A 135 22.89 -10.40 -27.82
N ILE A 136 23.50 -9.97 -26.72
CA ILE A 136 24.43 -8.84 -26.61
C ILE A 136 25.63 -9.26 -25.78
N ASP A 137 26.73 -8.52 -25.89
CA ASP A 137 27.95 -8.79 -25.10
C ASP A 137 27.70 -8.65 -23.59
N VAL A 138 28.50 -9.37 -22.80
CA VAL A 138 28.31 -9.48 -21.34
C VAL A 138 28.51 -8.12 -20.64
N ASP A 139 29.33 -7.23 -21.17
CA ASP A 139 29.58 -5.92 -20.59
C ASP A 139 28.37 -4.99 -20.74
N ARG A 140 27.70 -5.02 -21.89
CA ARG A 140 26.41 -4.34 -22.06
C ARG A 140 25.34 -4.97 -21.16
N GLN A 141 25.29 -6.31 -21.02
CA GLN A 141 24.38 -6.98 -20.08
C GLN A 141 24.61 -6.47 -18.64
N ARG A 142 25.86 -6.38 -18.19
CA ARG A 142 26.22 -5.85 -16.86
C ARG A 142 25.76 -4.41 -16.68
N LYS A 143 25.99 -3.55 -17.67
CA LYS A 143 25.58 -2.14 -17.60
C LYS A 143 24.06 -1.99 -17.51
N ILE A 144 23.30 -2.72 -18.35
CA ILE A 144 21.83 -2.74 -18.29
C ILE A 144 21.33 -3.24 -16.94
N ALA A 145 21.91 -4.36 -16.46
CA ALA A 145 21.56 -4.91 -15.16
C ALA A 145 21.86 -3.93 -14.01
N ALA A 146 22.96 -3.20 -14.07
CA ALA A 146 23.32 -2.18 -13.09
C ALA A 146 22.29 -1.03 -13.07
N ILE A 147 21.92 -0.49 -14.25
CA ILE A 147 20.92 0.57 -14.37
C ILE A 147 19.59 0.12 -13.77
N LEU A 148 19.10 -1.06 -14.15
CA LEU A 148 17.82 -1.59 -13.65
C LEU A 148 17.88 -1.95 -12.15
N SER A 149 19.02 -2.40 -11.65
CA SER A 149 19.22 -2.67 -10.21
C SER A 149 19.24 -1.38 -9.39
N THR A 150 19.77 -0.30 -9.93
CA THR A 150 19.78 1.01 -9.24
C THR A 150 18.36 1.52 -9.02
N ILE A 151 17.48 1.41 -10.03
CA ILE A 151 16.10 1.83 -9.86
C ILE A 151 15.30 0.89 -8.94
N ASP A 152 15.61 -0.43 -8.93
CA ASP A 152 15.02 -1.36 -7.96
C ASP A 152 15.39 -0.99 -6.53
N THR A 153 16.66 -0.70 -6.28
CA THR A 153 17.12 -0.22 -4.97
C THR A 153 16.40 1.07 -4.54
N ALA A 154 16.20 2.01 -5.47
CA ALA A 154 15.46 3.24 -5.17
C ALA A 154 13.98 2.95 -4.82
N ILE A 155 13.33 2.02 -5.52
CA ILE A 155 11.96 1.58 -5.22
C ILE A 155 11.90 0.94 -3.83
N GLU A 156 12.77 -0.02 -3.53
CA GLU A 156 12.84 -0.72 -2.24
C GLU A 156 13.07 0.25 -1.07
N GLN A 157 14.00 1.19 -1.22
CA GLN A 157 14.26 2.23 -0.20
C GLN A 157 13.05 3.14 0.02
N THR A 158 12.35 3.50 -1.06
CA THR A 158 11.15 4.35 -0.97
C THR A 158 10.02 3.61 -0.29
N GLU A 159 9.80 2.33 -0.60
CA GLU A 159 8.78 1.49 0.04
C GLU A 159 9.09 1.25 1.53
N ALA A 160 10.33 0.98 1.89
CA ALA A 160 10.76 0.88 3.29
C ALA A 160 10.56 2.21 4.06
N LEU A 161 10.78 3.35 3.40
CA LEU A 161 10.52 4.67 3.99
C LEU A 161 9.02 4.90 4.20
N ILE A 162 8.16 4.48 3.26
CA ILE A 162 6.70 4.54 3.41
C ILE A 162 6.26 3.74 4.64
N GLU A 163 6.71 2.49 4.75
CA GLU A 163 6.41 1.62 5.89
C GLU A 163 6.86 2.24 7.21
N LYS A 164 8.09 2.73 7.28
CA LYS A 164 8.61 3.45 8.44
C LYS A 164 7.77 4.67 8.81
N CYS A 165 7.37 5.48 7.82
CA CYS A 165 6.51 6.64 8.05
C CYS A 165 5.12 6.24 8.56
N GLN A 166 4.55 5.11 8.10
CA GLN A 166 3.29 4.58 8.60
C GLN A 166 3.39 4.15 10.07
N HIS A 167 4.46 3.46 10.46
CA HIS A 167 4.72 3.11 11.86
C HIS A 167 4.89 4.34 12.75
N ILE A 168 5.67 5.33 12.28
CA ILE A 168 5.84 6.61 13.00
C ILE A 168 4.48 7.33 13.15
N LYS A 169 3.65 7.33 12.10
CA LYS A 169 2.31 7.93 12.14
C LYS A 169 1.44 7.28 13.23
N THR A 170 1.46 5.95 13.33
CA THR A 170 0.69 5.23 14.35
C THR A 170 1.11 5.65 15.77
N GLY A 171 2.41 5.68 16.05
CA GLY A 171 2.92 6.15 17.34
C GLY A 171 2.61 7.64 17.60
N LEU A 172 2.78 8.49 16.59
CA LEU A 172 2.45 9.91 16.67
C LEU A 172 0.97 10.13 17.03
N ILE A 173 0.07 9.44 16.32
CA ILE A 173 -1.38 9.55 16.58
C ILE A 173 -1.68 9.13 18.02
N HIS A 174 -1.14 8.00 18.48
CA HIS A 174 -1.30 7.57 19.86
C HIS A 174 -0.86 8.66 20.87
N ASP A 175 0.36 9.18 20.71
CA ASP A 175 0.87 10.24 21.59
C ASP A 175 0.04 11.51 21.54
N LEU A 176 -0.38 11.95 20.35
CA LEU A 176 -1.17 13.17 20.19
C LEU A 176 -2.55 13.06 20.86
N PHE A 177 -3.22 11.91 20.79
CA PHE A 177 -4.56 11.72 21.36
C PHE A 177 -4.57 11.31 22.83
N THR A 178 -3.44 10.85 23.38
CA THR A 178 -3.31 10.51 24.80
C THR A 178 -2.66 11.61 25.63
N ARG A 179 -1.66 12.29 25.05
CA ARG A 179 -0.82 13.28 25.73
C ARG A 179 -1.12 14.72 25.29
N GLY A 180 -1.54 14.88 24.04
CA GLY A 180 -1.69 16.20 23.43
C GLY A 180 -0.39 16.99 23.38
N VAL A 181 -0.51 18.31 23.15
CA VAL A 181 0.65 19.21 23.07
C VAL A 181 0.49 20.40 24.02
N LEU A 182 1.61 20.84 24.54
CA LEU A 182 1.71 22.07 25.33
C LEU A 182 1.70 23.29 24.40
N PRO A 183 1.45 24.52 24.93
CA PRO A 183 1.49 25.76 24.15
C PRO A 183 2.84 26.01 23.44
N ASN A 184 3.94 25.47 23.99
CA ASN A 184 5.26 25.54 23.37
C ASN A 184 5.46 24.49 22.22
N GLY A 185 4.44 23.71 21.91
CA GLY A 185 4.47 22.69 20.87
C GLY A 185 5.10 21.36 21.27
N GLN A 186 5.53 21.18 22.53
CA GLN A 186 6.05 19.89 23.00
C GLN A 186 4.90 18.96 23.42
N LEU A 187 5.10 17.64 23.25
CA LEU A 187 4.20 16.66 23.86
C LEU A 187 4.25 16.78 25.37
N ARG A 188 3.08 16.64 26.02
CA ARG A 188 3.09 16.52 27.51
C ARG A 188 3.91 15.29 27.92
N PRO A 189 4.62 15.31 29.05
CA PRO A 189 5.25 14.11 29.58
C PRO A 189 4.24 12.96 29.70
N PRO A 190 4.64 11.69 29.57
CA PRO A 190 3.74 10.56 29.84
C PRO A 190 3.10 10.64 31.23
N ARG A 191 1.89 10.09 31.37
CA ARG A 191 1.15 10.12 32.66
C ARG A 191 1.95 9.55 33.82
N GLU A 192 2.75 8.51 33.57
CA GLU A 192 3.59 7.88 34.59
C GLU A 192 4.68 8.82 35.16
N GLN A 193 5.06 9.83 34.38
CA GLN A 193 6.07 10.83 34.74
C GLN A 193 5.46 12.12 35.33
N ALA A 194 4.23 12.44 34.94
CA ALA A 194 3.54 13.67 35.32
C ALA A 194 2.03 13.42 35.49
N PRO A 195 1.61 12.59 36.45
CA PRO A 195 0.20 12.23 36.63
C PRO A 195 -0.70 13.44 36.98
N GLU A 196 -0.15 14.50 37.56
CA GLU A 196 -0.86 15.74 37.86
C GLU A 196 -1.36 16.49 36.61
N LEU A 197 -0.80 16.24 35.45
CA LEU A 197 -1.24 16.82 34.18
C LEU A 197 -2.45 16.12 33.57
N TYR A 198 -2.92 15.04 34.18
CA TYR A 198 -3.98 14.18 33.61
C TYR A 198 -5.17 14.07 34.57
N GLN A 199 -6.30 13.67 34.03
CA GLN A 199 -7.54 13.37 34.75
C GLN A 199 -8.19 12.11 34.16
N GLU A 200 -8.82 11.33 35.01
CA GLU A 200 -9.62 10.18 34.66
C GLU A 200 -11.02 10.60 34.22
N THR A 201 -11.53 10.01 33.15
CA THR A 201 -12.83 10.33 32.57
C THR A 201 -13.53 9.08 32.05
N ALA A 202 -14.78 9.22 31.58
CA ALA A 202 -15.53 8.12 30.95
C ALA A 202 -14.87 7.51 29.68
N ILE A 203 -13.95 8.24 29.06
CA ILE A 203 -13.19 7.76 27.87
C ILE A 203 -11.72 7.43 28.20
N GLY A 204 -11.42 7.24 29.49
CA GLY A 204 -10.08 7.00 30.02
C GLY A 204 -9.34 8.25 30.42
N TRP A 205 -8.02 8.15 30.55
CA TRP A 205 -7.15 9.24 30.99
C TRP A 205 -6.89 10.24 29.87
N ILE A 206 -7.17 11.52 30.12
CA ILE A 206 -6.92 12.63 29.19
C ILE A 206 -6.18 13.77 29.90
N PRO A 207 -5.50 14.68 29.17
CA PRO A 207 -4.93 15.89 29.77
C PRO A 207 -5.97 16.74 30.51
N ARG A 208 -5.61 17.32 31.68
CA ARG A 208 -6.54 18.10 32.51
C ARG A 208 -7.19 19.29 31.83
N GLY A 209 -6.52 19.88 30.84
CA GLY A 209 -7.08 21.00 30.08
C GLY A 209 -8.10 20.57 28.99
N TRP A 210 -8.33 19.27 28.83
CA TRP A 210 -9.29 18.75 27.89
C TRP A 210 -10.64 18.51 28.52
N LYS A 211 -11.70 18.63 27.74
CA LYS A 211 -13.08 18.32 28.16
C LYS A 211 -13.53 17.03 27.47
N VAL A 212 -14.49 16.32 28.07
CA VAL A 212 -15.24 15.25 27.39
C VAL A 212 -16.61 15.80 27.04
N SER A 213 -17.04 15.58 25.82
CA SER A 213 -18.35 16.00 25.30
C SER A 213 -18.98 14.92 24.42
N GLU A 214 -20.29 14.84 24.44
CA GLU A 214 -21.04 14.14 23.40
C GLU A 214 -20.85 14.86 22.07
N LEU A 215 -20.76 14.12 20.97
CA LEU A 215 -20.59 14.68 19.63
C LEU A 215 -21.69 15.69 19.28
N GLU A 216 -22.94 15.40 19.65
CA GLU A 216 -24.06 16.29 19.38
C GLU A 216 -23.85 17.68 19.99
N LYS A 217 -23.28 17.75 21.19
CA LYS A 217 -23.03 19.04 21.90
C LYS A 217 -21.87 19.85 21.29
N ALA A 218 -21.00 19.19 20.55
CA ALA A 218 -19.87 19.81 19.84
C ALA A 218 -20.20 20.17 18.39
N CYS A 219 -21.42 19.87 17.92
CA CYS A 219 -21.86 20.11 16.56
C CYS A 219 -23.06 21.09 16.52
N SER A 220 -23.18 21.80 15.42
CA SER A 220 -24.39 22.61 15.13
C SER A 220 -25.54 21.74 14.61
N ALA A 221 -25.23 20.63 13.93
CA ALA A 221 -26.22 19.65 13.48
C ALA A 221 -25.57 18.28 13.20
N ILE A 222 -26.35 17.21 13.38
CA ILE A 222 -26.05 15.86 12.91
C ILE A 222 -27.30 15.37 12.18
N VAL A 223 -27.19 15.19 10.86
CA VAL A 223 -28.31 14.96 9.97
C VAL A 223 -28.17 13.62 9.25
N ASP A 224 -29.22 12.81 9.31
CA ASP A 224 -29.28 11.53 8.59
C ASP A 224 -29.55 11.73 7.11
N CYS A 225 -29.01 10.82 6.29
CA CYS A 225 -29.25 10.83 4.85
C CYS A 225 -30.74 10.59 4.51
N PRO A 226 -31.18 10.98 3.31
CA PRO A 226 -32.41 10.46 2.72
C PRO A 226 -32.31 8.94 2.52
N HIS A 227 -33.35 8.20 2.91
CA HIS A 227 -33.32 6.72 2.82
C HIS A 227 -33.65 6.19 1.41
N SER A 228 -33.95 7.08 0.45
CA SER A 228 -34.16 6.72 -0.95
C SER A 228 -32.86 6.51 -1.71
N THR A 229 -32.86 5.60 -2.66
CA THR A 229 -31.75 5.45 -3.61
C THR A 229 -31.72 6.63 -4.57
N PRO A 230 -30.58 7.32 -4.75
CA PRO A 230 -30.49 8.40 -5.73
C PRO A 230 -30.68 7.91 -7.18
N SER A 231 -31.22 8.75 -8.03
CA SER A 231 -31.28 8.53 -9.48
C SER A 231 -29.94 8.97 -10.10
N PHE A 232 -29.04 8.02 -10.32
CA PHE A 232 -27.70 8.31 -10.82
C PHE A 232 -27.69 8.65 -12.31
N GLN A 233 -26.75 9.53 -12.69
CA GLN A 233 -26.49 9.90 -14.09
C GLN A 233 -24.99 10.15 -14.32
N PRO A 234 -24.51 10.18 -15.58
CA PRO A 234 -23.09 10.32 -15.89
C PRO A 234 -22.45 11.66 -15.48
N GLY A 235 -23.24 12.71 -15.34
CA GLY A 235 -22.76 14.05 -14.98
C GLY A 235 -23.59 14.69 -13.87
N GLY A 236 -23.20 15.87 -13.39
CA GLY A 236 -23.93 16.63 -12.38
C GLY A 236 -23.24 16.66 -11.02
N VAL A 237 -24.01 16.70 -9.93
CA VAL A 237 -23.52 16.87 -8.58
C VAL A 237 -23.09 15.55 -7.97
N LEU A 238 -21.98 15.56 -7.23
CA LEU A 238 -21.42 14.39 -6.54
C LEU A 238 -22.38 13.83 -5.48
N VAL A 239 -22.35 12.51 -5.31
CA VAL A 239 -23.10 11.82 -4.26
C VAL A 239 -22.14 11.07 -3.34
N ALA A 240 -22.14 11.39 -2.07
CA ALA A 240 -21.40 10.67 -1.06
C ALA A 240 -22.03 9.29 -0.80
N ARG A 241 -21.35 8.23 -1.16
CA ARG A 241 -21.72 6.84 -0.86
C ARG A 241 -20.61 6.17 -0.07
N THR A 242 -20.94 5.16 0.71
CA THR A 242 -19.97 4.46 1.57
C THR A 242 -18.74 3.97 0.83
N MET A 243 -18.90 3.48 -0.40
CA MET A 243 -17.81 2.96 -1.22
C MET A 243 -16.82 4.03 -1.70
N HIS A 244 -17.21 5.31 -1.70
CA HIS A 244 -16.35 6.42 -2.14
C HIS A 244 -15.61 7.10 -0.99
N ILE A 245 -15.81 6.68 0.26
CA ILE A 245 -15.16 7.28 1.44
C ILE A 245 -14.20 6.25 2.03
N LYS A 246 -12.92 6.60 2.11
CA LYS A 246 -11.89 5.67 2.61
C LYS A 246 -10.71 6.42 3.22
N ASN A 247 -10.34 6.04 4.44
CA ASN A 247 -9.14 6.56 5.12
C ASN A 247 -9.08 8.11 5.18
N GLY A 248 -10.19 8.78 5.41
CA GLY A 248 -10.25 10.24 5.50
C GLY A 248 -10.38 10.98 4.16
N VAL A 249 -10.54 10.26 3.05
CA VAL A 249 -10.56 10.83 1.70
C VAL A 249 -11.83 10.41 0.96
N PHE A 250 -12.36 11.33 0.14
CA PHE A 250 -13.41 11.04 -0.84
C PHE A 250 -12.79 10.71 -2.20
N LEU A 251 -13.16 9.56 -2.77
CA LEU A 251 -12.70 9.08 -4.08
C LEU A 251 -13.61 9.65 -5.17
N GLU A 252 -13.21 10.78 -5.75
CA GLU A 252 -14.05 11.55 -6.69
C GLU A 252 -14.13 10.92 -8.08
N ASP A 253 -13.05 10.29 -8.57
CA ASP A 253 -12.95 9.76 -9.94
C ASP A 253 -14.05 8.75 -10.26
N ASP A 254 -14.38 7.88 -9.30
CA ASP A 254 -15.40 6.84 -9.44
C ASP A 254 -16.76 7.26 -8.85
N ALA A 255 -16.90 8.51 -8.40
CA ALA A 255 -18.04 8.93 -7.63
C ALA A 255 -19.31 9.07 -8.50
N SER A 256 -20.41 8.51 -7.97
CA SER A 256 -21.74 8.65 -8.56
C SER A 256 -22.22 10.10 -8.57
N ARG A 257 -23.01 10.48 -9.55
CA ARG A 257 -23.55 11.83 -9.71
C ARG A 257 -25.05 11.82 -9.89
N VAL A 258 -25.69 12.95 -9.57
CA VAL A 258 -27.13 13.17 -9.71
C VAL A 258 -27.44 14.49 -10.42
N SER A 259 -28.66 14.63 -10.89
CA SER A 259 -29.17 15.90 -11.47
C SER A 259 -29.23 17.01 -10.41
N GLU A 260 -29.27 18.26 -10.85
CA GLU A 260 -29.47 19.40 -9.96
C GLU A 260 -30.83 19.31 -9.22
N LYS A 261 -31.85 18.79 -9.86
CA LYS A 261 -33.17 18.56 -9.24
C LYS A 261 -33.06 17.55 -8.09
N GLU A 262 -32.47 16.41 -8.33
CA GLU A 262 -32.26 15.38 -7.29
C GLU A 262 -31.36 15.93 -6.15
N TYR A 263 -30.36 16.74 -6.48
CA TYR A 263 -29.53 17.40 -5.47
C TYR A 263 -30.37 18.28 -4.54
N GLN A 264 -31.24 19.15 -5.10
CA GLN A 264 -32.11 20.02 -4.29
C GLN A 264 -33.05 19.22 -3.36
N GLU A 265 -33.56 18.10 -3.82
CA GLU A 265 -34.38 17.22 -2.99
C GLU A 265 -33.57 16.58 -1.86
N ARG A 266 -32.31 16.20 -2.11
CA ARG A 266 -31.46 15.52 -1.14
C ARG A 266 -30.89 16.44 -0.08
N ILE A 267 -30.72 17.72 -0.36
CA ILE A 267 -30.23 18.71 0.60
C ILE A 267 -31.39 19.38 1.42
N ALA A 268 -32.63 19.00 1.20
CA ALA A 268 -33.77 19.63 1.85
C ALA A 268 -33.70 19.60 3.40
N ARG A 269 -33.04 18.63 4.02
CA ARG A 269 -32.85 18.56 5.46
C ARG A 269 -31.64 19.40 5.94
N ALA A 270 -30.57 19.39 5.20
CA ALA A 270 -29.38 20.20 5.40
C ALA A 270 -28.48 20.13 4.16
N GLU A 271 -28.00 21.27 3.71
CA GLU A 271 -27.02 21.36 2.66
C GLU A 271 -25.63 21.06 3.21
N PRO A 272 -24.91 20.06 2.63
CA PRO A 272 -23.50 19.84 2.95
C PRO A 272 -22.65 21.00 2.45
N THR A 273 -21.83 21.56 3.34
CA THR A 273 -20.98 22.71 3.05
C THR A 273 -19.52 22.42 3.36
N PRO A 274 -18.55 23.14 2.74
CA PRO A 274 -17.14 22.98 3.07
C PRO A 274 -16.89 23.05 4.60
N GLY A 275 -16.07 22.12 5.10
CA GLY A 275 -15.81 21.98 6.53
C GLY A 275 -16.78 21.04 7.27
N ASP A 276 -17.90 20.66 6.67
CA ASP A 276 -18.74 19.59 7.24
C ASP A 276 -18.06 18.23 7.07
N VAL A 277 -18.44 17.26 7.91
CA VAL A 277 -17.94 15.89 7.89
C VAL A 277 -19.03 14.94 7.42
N ILE A 278 -18.73 14.08 6.45
CA ILE A 278 -19.59 12.98 6.08
C ILE A 278 -19.03 11.69 6.69
N LEU A 279 -19.90 10.98 7.45
CA LEU A 279 -19.60 9.73 8.14
C LEU A 279 -20.44 8.58 7.56
N THR A 280 -19.82 7.42 7.31
CA THR A 280 -20.52 6.21 6.90
C THR A 280 -21.15 5.50 8.09
N ARG A 281 -22.44 5.15 7.99
CA ARG A 281 -23.21 4.42 9.02
C ARG A 281 -23.23 2.91 8.81
N GLU A 282 -23.07 2.46 7.57
CA GLU A 282 -23.16 1.07 7.16
C GLU A 282 -21.92 0.70 6.32
N ALA A 283 -21.78 -0.58 6.02
CA ALA A 283 -20.56 -1.17 5.46
C ALA A 283 -19.90 -0.41 4.29
N PRO A 284 -18.68 0.03 4.44
CA PRO A 284 -17.88 0.05 5.67
C PRO A 284 -18.37 1.11 6.67
N VAL A 285 -18.43 0.77 7.96
CA VAL A 285 -18.85 1.69 9.02
C VAL A 285 -17.66 2.49 9.53
N GLY A 286 -17.89 3.77 9.86
CA GLY A 286 -16.86 4.61 10.48
C GLY A 286 -15.85 5.22 9.53
N GLU A 287 -16.06 5.12 8.22
CA GLU A 287 -15.31 5.93 7.27
C GLU A 287 -15.85 7.36 7.24
N ALA A 288 -14.97 8.34 7.22
CA ALA A 288 -15.38 9.75 7.23
C ALA A 288 -14.40 10.63 6.44
N PHE A 289 -14.87 11.78 5.97
CA PHE A 289 -14.00 12.80 5.39
C PHE A 289 -14.58 14.20 5.62
N VAL A 290 -13.71 15.21 5.58
CA VAL A 290 -14.10 16.62 5.60
C VAL A 290 -14.39 17.08 4.19
N ILE A 291 -15.52 17.73 3.95
CA ILE A 291 -15.87 18.30 2.65
C ILE A 291 -14.89 19.45 2.33
N PRO A 292 -14.07 19.31 1.25
CA PRO A 292 -13.11 20.36 0.91
C PRO A 292 -13.77 21.59 0.31
N PRO A 293 -13.07 22.75 0.28
CA PRO A 293 -13.51 23.92 -0.46
C PRO A 293 -13.83 23.58 -1.92
N ALA A 294 -14.86 24.20 -2.48
CA ALA A 294 -15.33 24.02 -3.85
C ALA A 294 -15.99 22.66 -4.20
N MET A 295 -16.08 21.72 -3.28
CA MET A 295 -16.81 20.47 -3.53
C MET A 295 -18.31 20.66 -3.31
N LYS A 296 -19.11 20.45 -4.38
CA LYS A 296 -20.57 20.37 -4.29
C LYS A 296 -20.98 18.92 -4.25
N ILE A 297 -21.62 18.48 -3.15
CA ILE A 297 -21.95 17.10 -2.88
C ILE A 297 -23.26 16.97 -2.12
N CYS A 298 -24.01 15.89 -2.34
CA CYS A 298 -25.15 15.53 -1.51
C CYS A 298 -24.97 14.14 -0.88
N LEU A 299 -25.79 13.82 0.12
CA LEU A 299 -25.75 12.53 0.79
C LEU A 299 -26.43 11.45 -0.09
N GLY A 300 -25.74 10.36 -0.28
CA GLY A 300 -26.30 9.09 -0.74
C GLY A 300 -27.06 8.39 0.40
N GLN A 301 -27.23 7.08 0.28
CA GLN A 301 -27.72 6.26 1.38
C GLN A 301 -26.56 5.87 2.31
N ARG A 302 -26.89 5.55 3.58
CA ARG A 302 -25.97 4.93 4.56
C ARG A 302 -24.82 5.84 5.01
N VAL A 303 -25.00 7.13 4.86
CA VAL A 303 -24.06 8.15 5.35
C VAL A 303 -24.79 9.18 6.21
N MET A 304 -24.05 9.94 7.00
CA MET A 304 -24.58 11.04 7.80
C MET A 304 -23.77 12.29 7.56
N LEU A 305 -24.42 13.44 7.67
CA LEU A 305 -23.76 14.74 7.69
C LEU A 305 -23.58 15.19 9.15
N ILE A 306 -22.36 15.51 9.50
CA ILE A 306 -21.99 16.11 10.78
C ILE A 306 -21.49 17.52 10.49
N LYS A 307 -22.10 18.49 11.12
CA LYS A 307 -21.74 19.91 11.02
C LYS A 307 -21.08 20.36 12.34
N PRO A 308 -19.73 20.31 12.45
CA PRO A 308 -19.04 20.74 13.65
C PRO A 308 -19.36 22.20 13.99
N ASN A 309 -19.49 22.49 15.29
CA ASN A 309 -19.45 23.88 15.74
C ASN A 309 -18.02 24.39 15.68
N THR A 310 -17.71 25.21 14.71
CA THR A 310 -16.33 25.71 14.43
C THR A 310 -15.71 26.53 15.58
N ALA A 311 -16.47 26.92 16.58
CA ALA A 311 -15.94 27.52 17.80
C ALA A 311 -15.44 26.46 18.80
N LEU A 312 -15.83 25.21 18.67
CA LEU A 312 -15.57 24.14 19.64
C LEU A 312 -14.77 22.97 19.05
N LEU A 313 -15.07 22.60 17.81
CA LEU A 313 -14.59 21.37 17.18
C LEU A 313 -14.03 21.65 15.78
N ASP A 314 -12.78 21.34 15.60
CA ASP A 314 -12.11 21.33 14.30
C ASP A 314 -12.52 20.06 13.53
N SER A 315 -12.88 20.21 12.26
CA SER A 315 -13.40 19.12 11.44
C SER A 315 -12.35 18.04 11.14
N ASP A 316 -11.11 18.44 10.86
CA ASP A 316 -10.01 17.52 10.65
C ASP A 316 -9.69 16.76 11.94
N TYR A 317 -9.79 17.43 13.11
CA TYR A 317 -9.61 16.80 14.41
C TYR A 317 -10.70 15.75 14.67
N LEU A 318 -11.96 16.04 14.35
CA LEU A 318 -13.04 15.06 14.44
C LEU A 318 -12.75 13.82 13.57
N VAL A 319 -12.40 14.02 12.31
CA VAL A 319 -12.06 12.91 11.40
C VAL A 319 -10.86 12.12 11.94
N ALA A 320 -9.83 12.78 12.45
CA ALA A 320 -8.69 12.11 13.04
C ALA A 320 -9.07 11.28 14.29
N GLN A 321 -10.02 11.72 15.13
CA GLN A 321 -10.55 10.94 16.25
C GLN A 321 -11.39 9.73 15.80
N ILE A 322 -12.14 9.83 14.69
CA ILE A 322 -12.91 8.71 14.13
C ILE A 322 -11.97 7.55 13.74
N TYR A 323 -10.78 7.88 13.25
CA TYR A 323 -9.78 6.88 12.85
C TYR A 323 -8.81 6.45 13.95
N SER A 324 -8.92 7.00 15.17
CA SER A 324 -7.92 6.75 16.21
C SER A 324 -8.49 6.87 17.62
N GLY A 325 -7.82 6.19 18.54
CA GLY A 325 -8.09 6.31 19.97
C GLY A 325 -9.46 5.79 20.41
N ALA A 326 -10.01 6.44 21.46
CA ALA A 326 -11.22 6.00 22.13
C ALA A 326 -12.46 6.02 21.23
N LEU A 327 -12.57 6.99 20.33
CA LEU A 327 -13.73 7.10 19.43
C LEU A 327 -13.77 5.95 18.41
N SER A 328 -12.63 5.62 17.79
CA SER A 328 -12.50 4.48 16.90
C SER A 328 -12.85 3.16 17.59
N THR A 329 -12.33 2.97 18.82
CA THR A 329 -12.64 1.78 19.63
C THR A 329 -14.13 1.70 19.91
N ARG A 330 -14.77 2.80 20.29
CA ARG A 330 -16.21 2.83 20.60
C ARG A 330 -17.08 2.55 19.37
N ILE A 331 -16.73 3.08 18.21
CA ILE A 331 -17.41 2.75 16.94
C ILE A 331 -17.29 1.25 16.66
N GLY A 332 -16.10 0.67 16.83
CA GLY A 332 -15.87 -0.77 16.70
C GLY A 332 -16.74 -1.61 17.64
N GLU A 333 -16.84 -1.22 18.92
CA GLU A 333 -17.69 -1.88 19.93
C GLU A 333 -19.18 -1.87 19.56
N LEU A 334 -19.69 -0.71 19.11
CA LEU A 334 -21.09 -0.54 18.71
C LEU A 334 -21.47 -1.38 17.49
N THR A 335 -20.50 -1.75 16.69
CA THR A 335 -20.69 -2.52 15.44
C THR A 335 -20.29 -3.98 15.55
N ALA A 336 -19.66 -4.39 16.65
CA ALA A 336 -19.22 -5.74 16.87
C ALA A 336 -20.39 -6.73 17.03
N GLY A 337 -20.24 -7.93 16.49
CA GLY A 337 -21.21 -9.04 16.68
C GLY A 337 -22.48 -8.93 15.85
N THR A 338 -22.61 -7.97 14.95
CA THR A 338 -23.76 -7.84 14.05
C THR A 338 -23.45 -8.35 12.65
N THR A 339 -24.36 -9.09 12.05
CA THR A 339 -24.23 -9.59 10.65
C THR A 339 -24.17 -8.43 9.65
N ASN A 340 -24.87 -7.33 9.94
CA ASN A 340 -24.86 -6.09 9.17
C ASN A 340 -24.48 -4.93 10.09
N PRO A 341 -23.19 -4.62 10.24
CA PRO A 341 -22.74 -3.53 11.08
C PRO A 341 -23.36 -2.20 10.65
N HIS A 342 -23.99 -1.49 11.58
CA HIS A 342 -24.50 -0.15 11.34
C HIS A 342 -24.47 0.69 12.62
N LEU A 343 -24.36 2.00 12.46
CA LEU A 343 -24.48 2.98 13.53
C LEU A 343 -25.86 3.65 13.47
N ASN A 344 -26.58 3.63 14.59
CA ASN A 344 -27.81 4.42 14.71
C ASN A 344 -27.47 5.91 14.87
N VAL A 345 -28.38 6.77 14.46
CA VAL A 345 -28.22 8.23 14.63
C VAL A 345 -28.01 8.61 16.11
N ALA A 346 -28.74 7.96 17.01
CA ALA A 346 -28.61 8.19 18.45
C ALA A 346 -27.23 7.79 18.97
N ASP A 347 -26.69 6.67 18.49
CA ASP A 347 -25.35 6.21 18.85
C ASP A 347 -24.29 7.25 18.43
N VAL A 348 -24.38 7.74 17.19
CA VAL A 348 -23.45 8.76 16.68
C VAL A 348 -23.53 10.05 17.48
N ARG A 349 -24.74 10.51 17.85
CA ARG A 349 -24.96 11.71 18.65
C ARG A 349 -24.35 11.60 20.03
N SER A 350 -24.46 10.44 20.66
CA SER A 350 -23.97 10.16 22.02
C SER A 350 -22.47 9.77 22.06
N LEU A 351 -21.77 9.65 20.93
CA LEU A 351 -20.35 9.37 20.92
C LEU A 351 -19.59 10.41 21.75
N LEU A 352 -18.78 9.91 22.70
CA LEU A 352 -17.95 10.77 23.55
C LEU A 352 -16.61 11.06 22.87
N LEU A 353 -16.25 12.32 22.82
CA LEU A 353 -14.96 12.77 22.30
C LEU A 353 -14.20 13.62 23.33
N ALA A 354 -12.88 13.51 23.26
CA ALA A 354 -11.98 14.42 23.94
C ALA A 354 -11.92 15.74 23.19
N LEU A 355 -12.11 16.85 23.86
CA LEU A 355 -12.07 18.21 23.30
C LEU A 355 -10.93 19.00 23.95
N PRO A 356 -9.74 19.03 23.33
CA PRO A 356 -8.70 20.00 23.62
C PRO A 356 -9.18 21.43 23.38
N PRO A 357 -8.48 22.47 23.89
CA PRO A 357 -8.61 23.83 23.41
C PRO A 357 -8.48 23.85 21.86
N PHE A 358 -9.27 24.68 21.17
CA PHE A 358 -9.38 24.70 19.73
C PHE A 358 -8.02 24.85 19.03
N THR A 359 -7.14 25.71 19.54
CA THR A 359 -5.77 25.88 19.04
C THR A 359 -4.92 24.61 19.16
N GLU A 360 -5.14 23.81 20.21
CA GLU A 360 -4.46 22.52 20.37
C GLU A 360 -5.00 21.50 19.36
N GLN A 361 -6.32 21.44 19.12
CA GLN A 361 -6.90 20.60 18.07
C GLN A 361 -6.25 20.87 16.71
N GLN A 362 -6.13 22.15 16.32
CA GLN A 362 -5.48 22.55 15.07
C GLN A 362 -4.00 22.13 15.01
N GLU A 363 -3.26 22.23 16.10
CA GLU A 363 -1.86 21.80 16.13
C GLU A 363 -1.74 20.27 16.02
N LEU A 364 -2.64 19.50 16.66
CA LEU A 364 -2.68 18.04 16.53
C LEU A 364 -2.92 17.64 15.06
N THR A 365 -3.94 18.20 14.42
CA THR A 365 -4.27 17.91 13.01
C THR A 365 -3.19 18.37 12.04
N ARG A 366 -2.57 19.52 12.29
CA ARG A 366 -1.44 20.00 11.50
C ARG A 366 -0.30 18.98 11.43
N ARG A 367 0.04 18.33 12.56
CA ARG A 367 1.08 17.29 12.63
C ARG A 367 0.67 16.03 11.92
N ILE A 368 -0.56 15.56 12.13
CA ILE A 368 -1.09 14.37 11.46
C ILE A 368 -1.10 14.60 9.94
N ASN A 369 -1.60 15.75 9.49
CA ASN A 369 -1.66 16.10 8.07
C ASN A 369 -0.28 16.28 7.44
N ALA A 370 0.72 16.79 8.19
CA ALA A 370 2.10 16.83 7.71
C ALA A 370 2.66 15.42 7.46
N MET A 371 2.37 14.46 8.35
CA MET A 371 2.78 13.06 8.17
C MET A 371 2.04 12.40 7.00
N ASN A 372 0.72 12.64 6.88
CA ASN A 372 -0.07 12.14 5.75
C ASN A 372 0.49 12.63 4.40
N ARG A 373 0.79 13.93 4.28
CA ARG A 373 1.42 14.49 3.07
C ARG A 373 2.77 13.84 2.78
N LYS A 374 3.60 13.61 3.80
CA LYS A 374 4.89 12.93 3.61
C LYS A 374 4.73 11.52 3.06
N ILE A 375 3.79 10.74 3.61
CA ILE A 375 3.50 9.38 3.15
C ILE A 375 3.00 9.43 1.69
N HIS A 376 2.04 10.29 1.40
CA HIS A 376 1.47 10.46 0.06
C HIS A 376 2.55 10.81 -0.98
N ASN A 377 3.41 11.78 -0.70
CA ASN A 377 4.51 12.16 -1.59
C ASN A 377 5.46 10.98 -1.86
N GLN A 378 5.77 10.16 -0.85
CA GLN A 378 6.60 8.96 -1.06
C GLN A 378 5.89 7.90 -1.90
N GLN A 379 4.58 7.74 -1.75
CA GLN A 379 3.78 6.83 -2.59
C GLN A 379 3.78 7.28 -4.05
N GLU A 380 3.64 8.58 -4.32
CA GLU A 380 3.76 9.12 -5.68
C GLU A 380 5.15 8.88 -6.28
N ILE A 381 6.22 9.11 -5.48
CA ILE A 381 7.60 8.84 -5.91
C ILE A 381 7.77 7.36 -6.26
N SER A 382 7.30 6.44 -5.40
CA SER A 382 7.33 4.99 -5.69
C SER A 382 6.59 4.64 -6.98
N GLY A 383 5.41 5.24 -7.21
CA GLY A 383 4.65 5.07 -8.44
C GLY A 383 5.43 5.55 -9.68
N LYS A 384 6.03 6.72 -9.63
CA LYS A 384 6.86 7.27 -10.72
C LYS A 384 8.08 6.39 -11.01
N LEU A 385 8.79 5.93 -9.97
CA LEU A 385 9.94 5.03 -10.12
C LEU A 385 9.55 3.70 -10.77
N LYS A 386 8.41 3.12 -10.40
CA LYS A 386 7.89 1.88 -11.01
C LYS A 386 7.59 2.08 -12.50
N LEU A 387 6.95 3.18 -12.88
CA LEU A 387 6.71 3.52 -14.29
C LEU A 387 8.02 3.75 -15.06
N GLN A 388 8.97 4.46 -14.46
CA GLN A 388 10.29 4.68 -15.04
C GLN A 388 11.05 3.37 -15.24
N LYS A 389 11.00 2.44 -14.26
CA LYS A 389 11.57 1.10 -14.42
C LYS A 389 10.97 0.37 -15.62
N LEU A 390 9.64 0.42 -15.79
CA LEU A 390 8.97 -0.20 -16.92
C LEU A 390 9.44 0.37 -18.26
N GLY A 391 9.59 1.68 -18.36
CA GLY A 391 10.14 2.34 -19.55
C GLY A 391 11.58 1.91 -19.83
N LEU A 392 12.46 1.96 -18.80
CA LEU A 392 13.84 1.51 -18.92
C LEU A 392 13.96 0.05 -19.33
N MET A 393 13.15 -0.85 -18.76
CA MET A 393 13.12 -2.25 -19.17
C MET A 393 12.74 -2.38 -20.66
N GLN A 394 11.73 -1.66 -21.10
CA GLN A 394 11.32 -1.69 -22.51
C GLN A 394 12.39 -1.15 -23.44
N ASP A 395 13.05 -0.06 -23.11
CA ASP A 395 14.03 0.60 -23.97
C ASP A 395 15.37 -0.16 -23.99
N LEU A 396 15.88 -0.57 -22.84
CA LEU A 396 17.21 -1.19 -22.71
C LEU A 396 17.23 -2.67 -23.08
N LEU A 397 16.20 -3.44 -22.69
CA LEU A 397 16.15 -4.89 -22.96
C LEU A 397 15.72 -5.20 -24.39
N THR A 398 15.16 -4.25 -25.12
CA THR A 398 14.81 -4.43 -26.54
C THR A 398 15.85 -3.82 -27.50
N GLY A 399 16.80 -3.02 -26.99
CA GLY A 399 17.80 -2.33 -27.81
C GLY A 399 17.33 -1.02 -28.43
N LYS A 400 16.10 -0.59 -28.15
CA LYS A 400 15.55 0.68 -28.64
C LYS A 400 16.42 1.88 -28.23
N VAL A 401 17.01 1.81 -27.04
CA VAL A 401 18.02 2.77 -26.57
C VAL A 401 19.34 2.01 -26.38
N PRO A 402 20.39 2.34 -27.16
CA PRO A 402 21.67 1.66 -27.04
C PRO A 402 22.39 2.04 -25.74
N VAL A 403 23.08 1.08 -25.14
CA VAL A 403 23.95 1.30 -23.97
C VAL A 403 25.39 1.30 -24.43
N THR A 404 26.12 2.40 -24.18
CA THR A 404 27.57 2.48 -24.39
C THR A 404 28.29 1.95 -23.16
N VAL A 405 29.28 1.12 -23.37
CA VAL A 405 30.23 0.66 -22.35
C VAL A 405 31.47 1.56 -22.49
N ASP A 406 31.85 2.23 -21.40
CA ASP A 406 33.08 3.01 -21.40
C ASP A 406 34.27 2.07 -21.67
N ALA A 407 35.12 2.42 -22.64
CA ALA A 407 36.33 1.64 -22.93
C ALA A 407 37.18 1.52 -21.63
N SER A 408 37.59 0.30 -21.31
CA SER A 408 38.48 0.10 -20.16
C SER A 408 39.77 0.89 -20.36
N PRO A 409 40.36 1.48 -19.30
CA PRO A 409 41.58 2.30 -19.42
C PRO A 409 42.83 1.54 -19.92
N SER A 410 42.74 0.26 -20.23
CA SER A 410 43.85 -0.59 -20.63
C SER A 410 44.20 -0.58 -22.12
N GLU A 411 43.45 0.09 -23.01
CA GLU A 411 43.73 0.19 -24.43
C GLU A 411 44.30 1.55 -24.88
N ALA A 412 44.61 2.46 -23.94
CA ALA A 412 45.19 3.77 -24.22
C ALA A 412 46.71 3.80 -24.13
N VAL A 413 47.42 2.65 -24.08
CA VAL A 413 48.89 2.58 -24.14
C VAL A 413 49.29 1.44 -25.10
N ALA A 414 49.32 1.75 -26.37
CA ALA A 414 50.09 1.08 -27.39
C ALA A 414 50.38 2.09 -28.54
#